data_aba91cb88f9fe93444af00c206a914c2
#
_entry.id   aba91cb88f9fe93444af00c206a914c2
#
_cell.length_a   1.000
_cell.length_b   1.000
_cell.length_c   1.000
_cell.angle_alpha   90.00
_cell.angle_beta   90.00
_cell.angle_gamma   90.00
#
_symmetry.space_group_name_H-M   'P 1'
#
loop_
_entity.id
_entity.type
_entity.pdbx_description
1 polymer ?
#
loop_
_entity_poly.entity_id
_entity_poly.type
_entity_poly.pdbx_seq_one_letter_code
_entity_poly.pdbx_strand_id
1 'polypeptide(L)'
;YFNGKEFIYPINITFEHKKLFPKELGVSTGEMGSSMFWTKDSPIFEATLKKFESSLAKDGFIGQLDINCIVNGNGIYPLEFTSRFGYPQIFIQRAGILEPLGNMFYKLASGVSFRINVRKGFQVGAYMVVPPFPFEDKKTFELFSKDSVIVFKKDMKDGVHPMHLKKINDEWLITGNTGIALLVTGTGLTMKDAQKMMQNRISNIIINNVYYRTDIGDRWADDFDRLWSWGLL
;
A
#
# COMPACT_ATOMS: atom_id res chain seq x y z
N TYR A 1 3.97 -13.57 0.17
CA TYR A 1 5.21 -13.94 -0.52
C TYR A 1 5.33 -15.45 -0.59
N PHE A 2 5.79 -15.99 -1.73
CA PHE A 2 5.93 -17.42 -2.00
C PHE A 2 7.35 -17.72 -2.50
N ASN A 3 8.02 -18.72 -1.93
CA ASN A 3 9.45 -18.99 -2.19
C ASN A 3 9.71 -20.14 -3.16
N GLY A 4 8.71 -20.58 -3.91
CA GLY A 4 8.78 -21.76 -4.79
C GLY A 4 8.35 -23.07 -4.13
N LYS A 5 8.09 -23.06 -2.81
CA LYS A 5 7.68 -24.24 -2.04
C LYS A 5 6.52 -23.97 -1.10
N GLU A 6 6.55 -22.83 -0.42
CA GLU A 6 5.60 -22.46 0.63
C GLU A 6 5.39 -20.96 0.71
N PHE A 7 4.28 -20.53 1.29
CA PHE A 7 4.07 -19.14 1.66
C PHE A 7 4.93 -18.75 2.86
N ILE A 8 5.51 -17.55 2.78
CA ILE A 8 6.37 -16.99 3.81
C ILE A 8 5.53 -16.14 4.78
N TYR A 9 5.63 -16.48 6.05
CA TYR A 9 4.91 -15.78 7.13
C TYR A 9 5.74 -14.65 7.77
N PRO A 10 5.08 -13.65 8.38
CA PRO A 10 3.64 -13.47 8.49
C PRO A 10 2.99 -13.04 7.17
N ILE A 11 1.66 -13.25 7.08
CA ILE A 11 0.84 -12.83 5.96
C ILE A 11 0.45 -11.37 6.15
N ASN A 12 0.38 -10.61 5.05
CA ASN A 12 -0.10 -9.23 5.06
C ASN A 12 -1.58 -9.16 4.74
N ILE A 13 -2.35 -8.46 5.55
CA ILE A 13 -3.76 -8.15 5.32
C ILE A 13 -3.87 -6.66 5.01
N THR A 14 -4.50 -6.34 3.87
CA THR A 14 -4.59 -4.99 3.34
C THR A 14 -6.04 -4.57 3.13
N PHE A 15 -6.35 -3.33 3.51
CA PHE A 15 -7.62 -2.66 3.27
C PHE A 15 -7.40 -1.50 2.31
N GLU A 16 -7.90 -1.63 1.10
CA GLU A 16 -7.71 -0.67 0.03
C GLU A 16 -8.78 0.42 0.05
N HIS A 17 -8.39 1.64 -0.35
CA HIS A 17 -9.27 2.77 -0.56
C HIS A 17 -9.19 3.22 -2.02
N LYS A 18 -10.17 2.78 -2.83
CA LYS A 18 -10.16 2.99 -4.30
C LYS A 18 -10.85 4.27 -4.74
N LYS A 19 -11.77 4.81 -3.96
CA LYS A 19 -12.48 6.04 -4.34
C LYS A 19 -11.61 7.28 -4.10
N LEU A 20 -11.77 8.28 -4.99
CA LEU A 20 -10.98 9.50 -4.96
C LEU A 20 -11.15 10.27 -3.65
N PHE A 21 -12.37 10.36 -3.12
CA PHE A 21 -12.69 11.16 -1.95
C PHE A 21 -12.95 10.29 -0.70
N PRO A 22 -12.82 10.90 0.50
CA PRO A 22 -13.19 10.26 1.76
C PRO A 22 -14.61 9.70 1.75
N LYS A 23 -14.88 8.75 2.63
CA LYS A 23 -16.18 8.07 2.77
C LYS A 23 -16.63 7.36 1.50
N GLU A 24 -15.67 6.88 0.72
CA GLU A 24 -15.90 6.15 -0.54
C GLU A 24 -16.72 6.94 -1.56
N LEU A 25 -16.49 8.24 -1.65
CA LEU A 25 -17.13 9.14 -2.61
C LEU A 25 -16.25 9.38 -3.85
N GLY A 26 -16.90 9.89 -4.91
CA GLY A 26 -16.23 10.23 -6.16
C GLY A 26 -15.98 9.04 -7.07
N VAL A 27 -15.15 9.27 -8.09
CA VAL A 27 -14.79 8.25 -9.07
C VAL A 27 -13.88 7.18 -8.49
N SER A 28 -13.90 5.99 -9.07
CA SER A 28 -12.93 4.94 -8.74
C SER A 28 -11.58 5.29 -9.34
N THR A 29 -10.53 5.10 -8.57
CA THR A 29 -9.13 5.21 -8.98
C THR A 29 -8.50 3.83 -8.96
N GLY A 30 -7.24 3.69 -9.38
CA GLY A 30 -6.49 2.46 -9.12
C GLY A 30 -6.41 2.21 -7.61
N GLU A 31 -5.93 3.22 -6.86
CA GLU A 31 -5.93 3.26 -5.41
C GLU A 31 -5.54 4.66 -4.93
N MET A 32 -6.10 5.10 -3.80
CA MET A 32 -5.72 6.35 -3.12
C MET A 32 -4.85 6.12 -1.90
N GLY A 33 -4.84 4.89 -1.41
CA GLY A 33 -4.06 4.47 -0.26
C GLY A 33 -4.61 3.23 0.40
N SER A 34 -3.83 2.68 1.31
CA SER A 34 -4.18 1.47 2.06
C SER A 34 -3.79 1.57 3.51
N SER A 35 -4.49 0.80 4.33
CA SER A 35 -4.06 0.41 5.67
C SER A 35 -3.82 -1.10 5.71
N MET A 36 -2.85 -1.54 6.51
CA MET A 36 -2.48 -2.95 6.58
C MET A 36 -1.86 -3.34 7.92
N PHE A 37 -1.83 -4.64 8.17
CA PHE A 37 -1.10 -5.26 9.26
C PHE A 37 -0.58 -6.64 8.86
N TRP A 38 0.31 -7.20 9.69
CA TRP A 38 0.88 -8.51 9.50
C TRP A 38 0.37 -9.48 10.55
N THR A 39 -0.03 -10.68 10.13
CA THR A 39 -0.54 -11.72 11.02
C THR A 39 0.04 -13.08 10.69
N LYS A 40 0.08 -13.97 11.69
CA LYS A 40 0.46 -15.36 11.50
C LYS A 40 -0.75 -16.22 11.16
N ASP A 41 -1.90 -15.81 11.66
CA ASP A 41 -3.16 -16.54 11.53
C ASP A 41 -4.14 -15.68 10.73
N SER A 42 -4.69 -16.22 9.65
CA SER A 42 -5.65 -15.53 8.81
C SER A 42 -6.62 -16.53 8.18
N PRO A 43 -7.85 -16.62 8.70
CA PRO A 43 -8.90 -17.45 8.09
C PRO A 43 -9.15 -17.10 6.62
N ILE A 44 -9.01 -15.81 6.26
CA ILE A 44 -9.14 -15.36 4.86
C ILE A 44 -8.04 -15.97 4.00
N PHE A 45 -6.79 -15.96 4.47
CA PHE A 45 -5.67 -16.57 3.75
C PHE A 45 -5.85 -18.07 3.60
N GLU A 46 -6.23 -18.78 4.67
CA GLU A 46 -6.48 -20.23 4.65
C GLU A 46 -7.62 -20.60 3.68
N ALA A 47 -8.66 -19.78 3.64
CA ALA A 47 -9.79 -19.98 2.74
C ALA A 47 -9.51 -19.64 1.28
N THR A 48 -8.43 -18.90 0.99
CA THR A 48 -8.09 -18.38 -0.34
C THR A 48 -6.71 -18.82 -0.81
N LEU A 49 -5.69 -18.00 -0.64
CA LEU A 49 -4.34 -18.19 -1.21
C LEU A 49 -3.70 -19.51 -0.79
N LYS A 50 -3.89 -19.96 0.45
CA LYS A 50 -3.29 -21.18 0.98
C LYS A 50 -3.68 -22.43 0.16
N LYS A 51 -4.89 -22.44 -0.39
CA LYS A 51 -5.37 -23.55 -1.23
C LYS A 51 -4.57 -23.77 -2.52
N PHE A 52 -3.86 -22.74 -2.96
CA PHE A 52 -3.05 -22.79 -4.17
C PHE A 52 -1.58 -23.19 -3.91
N GLU A 53 -1.18 -23.39 -2.65
CA GLU A 53 0.21 -23.62 -2.28
C GLU A 53 0.85 -24.78 -3.07
N SER A 54 0.17 -25.92 -3.16
CA SER A 54 0.68 -27.07 -3.90
C SER A 54 0.79 -26.83 -5.40
N SER A 55 -0.16 -26.10 -5.99
CA SER A 55 -0.12 -25.74 -7.42
C SER A 55 1.00 -24.76 -7.72
N LEU A 56 1.15 -23.74 -6.89
CA LEU A 56 2.23 -22.75 -7.01
C LEU A 56 3.61 -23.39 -6.89
N ALA A 57 3.76 -24.34 -5.95
CA ALA A 57 5.01 -25.09 -5.78
C ALA A 57 5.31 -25.96 -7.01
N LYS A 58 4.30 -26.64 -7.57
CA LYS A 58 4.44 -27.45 -8.78
C LYS A 58 4.85 -26.61 -9.99
N ASP A 59 4.29 -25.40 -10.10
CA ASP A 59 4.58 -24.47 -11.20
C ASP A 59 5.88 -23.69 -10.99
N GLY A 60 6.55 -23.86 -9.83
CA GLY A 60 7.79 -23.18 -9.49
C GLY A 60 7.64 -21.66 -9.31
N PHE A 61 6.44 -21.18 -8.93
CA PHE A 61 6.20 -19.77 -8.72
C PHE A 61 7.06 -19.24 -7.57
N ILE A 62 7.72 -18.10 -7.80
CA ILE A 62 8.46 -17.36 -6.75
C ILE A 62 8.08 -15.88 -6.86
N GLY A 63 7.62 -15.29 -5.78
CA GLY A 63 7.27 -13.87 -5.79
C GLY A 63 6.21 -13.46 -4.78
N GLN A 64 5.66 -12.28 -5.00
CA GLN A 64 4.46 -11.82 -4.32
C GLN A 64 3.22 -12.28 -5.09
N LEU A 65 2.23 -12.75 -4.36
CA LEU A 65 0.90 -13.06 -4.86
C LEU A 65 -0.12 -12.45 -3.92
N ASP A 66 -0.98 -11.61 -4.48
CA ASP A 66 -2.11 -11.03 -3.78
C ASP A 66 -3.41 -11.59 -4.33
N ILE A 67 -4.44 -11.60 -3.52
CA ILE A 67 -5.81 -11.88 -3.92
C ILE A 67 -6.73 -10.80 -3.37
N ASN A 68 -7.41 -10.11 -4.26
CA ASN A 68 -8.43 -9.14 -3.88
C ASN A 68 -9.73 -9.86 -3.59
N CYS A 69 -10.34 -9.57 -2.44
CA CYS A 69 -11.58 -10.19 -2.01
C CYS A 69 -12.60 -9.15 -1.56
N ILE A 70 -13.87 -9.41 -1.84
CA ILE A 70 -14.99 -8.84 -1.09
C ILE A 70 -15.31 -9.82 0.04
N VAL A 71 -15.40 -9.29 1.25
CA VAL A 71 -15.68 -10.07 2.45
C VAL A 71 -16.91 -9.50 3.16
N ASN A 72 -17.86 -10.36 3.49
CA ASN A 72 -19.05 -10.00 4.25
C ASN A 72 -19.53 -11.18 5.12
N GLY A 73 -20.63 -11.00 5.85
CA GLY A 73 -21.20 -12.05 6.72
C GLY A 73 -21.66 -13.34 6.00
N ASN A 74 -21.75 -13.33 4.66
CA ASN A 74 -22.11 -14.52 3.88
C ASN A 74 -20.90 -15.27 3.33
N GLY A 75 -19.70 -14.68 3.38
CA GLY A 75 -18.47 -15.33 2.94
C GLY A 75 -17.39 -14.43 2.37
N ILE A 76 -16.40 -15.10 1.78
CA ILE A 76 -15.23 -14.49 1.14
C ILE A 76 -15.38 -14.70 -0.38
N TYR A 77 -15.37 -13.62 -1.13
CA TYR A 77 -15.57 -13.61 -2.59
C TYR A 77 -14.29 -13.12 -3.27
N PRO A 78 -13.43 -14.02 -3.74
CA PRO A 78 -12.24 -13.66 -4.51
C PRO A 78 -12.63 -12.96 -5.82
N LEU A 79 -11.90 -11.89 -6.16
CA LEU A 79 -12.14 -11.11 -7.38
C LEU A 79 -11.05 -11.37 -8.41
N GLU A 80 -9.79 -11.12 -8.04
CA GLU A 80 -8.66 -11.24 -8.95
C GLU A 80 -7.37 -11.59 -8.21
N PHE A 81 -6.45 -12.24 -8.93
CA PHE A 81 -5.07 -12.42 -8.49
C PHE A 81 -4.18 -11.30 -9.03
N THR A 82 -3.25 -10.85 -8.19
CA THR A 82 -2.14 -10.00 -8.60
C THR A 82 -0.83 -10.73 -8.33
N SER A 83 -0.17 -11.21 -9.39
CA SER A 83 1.08 -11.99 -9.32
C SER A 83 2.34 -11.12 -9.46
N ARG A 84 2.32 -9.95 -8.90
CA ARG A 84 3.40 -8.97 -8.86
C ARG A 84 3.32 -8.17 -7.57
N PHE A 85 4.34 -7.34 -7.29
CA PHE A 85 4.24 -6.39 -6.20
C PHE A 85 3.04 -5.46 -6.39
N GLY A 86 2.18 -5.39 -5.38
CA GLY A 86 1.08 -4.44 -5.32
C GLY A 86 1.60 -3.01 -5.27
N TYR A 87 0.89 -2.10 -5.90
CA TYR A 87 1.27 -0.70 -6.00
C TYR A 87 0.09 0.19 -5.60
N PRO A 88 0.16 0.93 -4.50
CA PRO A 88 1.32 1.35 -3.68
C PRO A 88 1.72 0.38 -2.54
N GLN A 89 1.08 -0.77 -2.40
CA GLN A 89 1.17 -1.64 -1.24
C GLN A 89 2.61 -2.00 -0.86
N ILE A 90 3.50 -2.24 -1.84
CA ILE A 90 4.90 -2.61 -1.57
C ILE A 90 5.64 -1.58 -0.70
N PHE A 91 5.37 -0.29 -0.90
CA PHE A 91 6.01 0.77 -0.10
C PHE A 91 5.43 0.82 1.33
N ILE A 92 4.13 0.53 1.47
CA ILE A 92 3.47 0.47 2.77
C ILE A 92 3.93 -0.78 3.53
N GLN A 93 4.04 -1.93 2.85
CA GLN A 93 4.62 -3.16 3.40
C GLN A 93 6.07 -2.92 3.85
N ARG A 94 6.87 -2.23 3.02
CA ARG A 94 8.25 -1.86 3.35
C ARG A 94 8.35 -1.07 4.66
N ALA A 95 7.41 -0.17 4.93
CA ALA A 95 7.40 0.59 6.18
C ALA A 95 7.23 -0.31 7.42
N GLY A 96 6.65 -1.50 7.26
CA GLY A 96 6.48 -2.51 8.30
C GLY A 96 7.60 -3.55 8.35
N ILE A 97 8.38 -3.75 7.29
CA ILE A 97 9.46 -4.75 7.21
C ILE A 97 10.72 -4.18 7.88
N LEU A 98 11.32 -4.93 8.80
CA LEU A 98 12.47 -4.51 9.62
C LEU A 98 13.82 -4.94 9.05
N GLU A 99 13.82 -5.75 7.99
CA GLU A 99 15.06 -6.18 7.33
C GLU A 99 15.20 -5.50 5.95
N PRO A 100 16.43 -5.37 5.41
CA PRO A 100 16.64 -4.88 4.06
C PRO A 100 15.88 -5.73 3.04
N LEU A 101 15.08 -5.09 2.18
CA LEU A 101 14.29 -5.81 1.17
C LEU A 101 15.16 -6.69 0.25
N GLY A 102 16.38 -6.24 -0.08
CA GLY A 102 17.30 -7.04 -0.89
C GLY A 102 17.63 -8.39 -0.26
N ASN A 103 17.83 -8.43 1.07
CA ASN A 103 18.07 -9.69 1.80
C ASN A 103 16.82 -10.57 1.80
N MET A 104 15.65 -9.97 2.03
CA MET A 104 14.38 -10.69 1.99
C MET A 104 14.12 -11.30 0.61
N PHE A 105 14.31 -10.53 -0.46
CA PHE A 105 14.13 -11.00 -1.82
C PHE A 105 15.16 -12.06 -2.23
N TYR A 106 16.41 -11.93 -1.77
CA TYR A 106 17.41 -12.96 -1.99
C TYR A 106 17.02 -14.30 -1.36
N LYS A 107 16.58 -14.29 -0.10
CA LYS A 107 16.08 -15.50 0.58
C LYS A 107 14.87 -16.09 -0.15
N LEU A 108 13.93 -15.23 -0.57
CA LEU A 108 12.75 -15.63 -1.32
C LEU A 108 13.14 -16.34 -2.63
N ALA A 109 13.98 -15.71 -3.42
CA ALA A 109 14.45 -16.22 -4.71
C ALA A 109 15.29 -17.51 -4.58
N SER A 110 15.99 -17.65 -3.46
CA SER A 110 16.79 -18.85 -3.17
C SER A 110 15.97 -20.05 -2.69
N GLY A 111 14.64 -19.91 -2.55
CA GLY A 111 13.76 -20.98 -2.08
C GLY A 111 14.04 -21.42 -0.63
N VAL A 112 14.65 -20.52 0.16
CA VAL A 112 14.95 -20.75 1.58
C VAL A 112 13.69 -20.50 2.40
N SER A 113 13.42 -21.38 3.36
CA SER A 113 12.38 -21.12 4.36
C SER A 113 12.87 -20.10 5.38
N PHE A 114 12.09 -19.03 5.59
CA PHE A 114 12.41 -17.99 6.55
C PHE A 114 11.12 -17.33 7.07
N ARG A 115 11.26 -16.45 8.02
CA ARG A 115 10.16 -15.58 8.47
C ARG A 115 10.53 -14.13 8.21
N ILE A 116 9.58 -13.36 7.69
CA ILE A 116 9.76 -11.92 7.51
C ILE A 116 9.74 -11.27 8.89
N ASN A 117 10.77 -10.47 9.19
CA ASN A 117 10.81 -9.68 10.41
C ASN A 117 10.02 -8.39 10.22
N VAL A 118 8.90 -8.24 10.92
CA VAL A 118 7.98 -7.13 10.74
C VAL A 118 7.70 -6.38 12.05
N ARG A 119 7.35 -5.10 11.92
CA ARG A 119 6.82 -4.29 13.02
C ARG A 119 5.47 -4.84 13.48
N LYS A 120 5.27 -4.80 14.80
CA LYS A 120 3.93 -4.95 15.37
C LYS A 120 3.07 -3.73 15.05
N GLY A 121 1.76 -3.95 14.97
CA GLY A 121 0.78 -2.90 14.71
C GLY A 121 0.51 -2.68 13.23
N PHE A 122 0.26 -1.44 12.85
CA PHE A 122 -0.31 -1.07 11.56
C PHE A 122 0.64 -0.26 10.71
N GLN A 123 0.45 -0.36 9.41
CA GLN A 123 1.04 0.48 8.39
C GLN A 123 -0.08 1.13 7.58
N VAL A 124 0.07 2.40 7.28
CA VAL A 124 -0.84 3.15 6.41
C VAL A 124 -0.06 3.89 5.35
N GLY A 125 -0.68 4.14 4.22
CA GLY A 125 -0.09 4.98 3.18
C GLY A 125 -1.17 5.67 2.37
N ALA A 126 -0.89 6.91 1.96
CA ALA A 126 -1.76 7.70 1.10
C ALA A 126 -0.96 8.31 -0.05
N TYR A 127 -1.54 8.28 -1.25
CA TYR A 127 -1.03 9.07 -2.36
C TYR A 127 -1.30 10.56 -2.16
N MET A 128 -0.30 11.36 -2.51
CA MET A 128 -0.46 12.79 -2.76
C MET A 128 -0.49 13.00 -4.27
N VAL A 129 -1.61 13.47 -4.77
CA VAL A 129 -1.89 13.56 -6.20
C VAL A 129 -2.18 15.00 -6.61
N VAL A 130 -1.97 15.30 -7.86
CA VAL A 130 -2.24 16.60 -8.49
C VAL A 130 -3.06 16.43 -9.76
N PRO A 131 -3.70 17.46 -10.30
CA PRO A 131 -4.37 17.36 -11.59
C PRO A 131 -3.46 16.79 -12.69
N PRO A 132 -3.95 15.94 -13.59
CA PRO A 132 -5.35 15.58 -13.84
C PRO A 132 -5.85 14.35 -13.07
N PHE A 133 -5.04 13.82 -12.13
CA PHE A 133 -5.40 12.57 -11.43
C PHE A 133 -6.87 12.58 -10.97
N PRO A 134 -7.65 11.54 -11.16
CA PRO A 134 -7.28 10.20 -11.69
C PRO A 134 -7.47 10.05 -13.22
N PHE A 135 -7.62 11.14 -13.92
CA PHE A 135 -7.81 11.15 -15.37
C PHE A 135 -6.47 11.34 -16.09
N GLU A 136 -6.41 10.87 -17.35
CA GLU A 136 -5.25 11.06 -18.23
C GLU A 136 -5.54 12.21 -19.19
N ASP A 137 -5.28 13.46 -18.76
CA ASP A 137 -5.39 14.65 -19.58
C ASP A 137 -4.04 15.39 -19.64
N LYS A 138 -3.36 15.24 -20.75
CA LYS A 138 -2.04 15.84 -20.97
C LYS A 138 -2.07 17.36 -20.87
N LYS A 139 -3.10 18.03 -21.38
CA LYS A 139 -3.20 19.51 -21.34
C LYS A 139 -3.36 20.01 -19.91
N THR A 140 -4.24 19.39 -19.16
CA THR A 140 -4.42 19.69 -17.74
C THR A 140 -3.13 19.45 -16.95
N PHE A 141 -2.43 18.34 -17.22
CA PHE A 141 -1.16 18.06 -16.56
C PHE A 141 -0.10 19.13 -16.89
N GLU A 142 0.09 19.47 -18.15
CA GLU A 142 1.06 20.47 -18.59
C GLU A 142 0.78 21.87 -18.01
N LEU A 143 -0.50 22.21 -17.86
CA LEU A 143 -0.92 23.54 -17.39
C LEU A 143 -0.83 23.69 -15.85
N PHE A 144 -1.17 22.65 -15.09
CA PHE A 144 -1.38 22.78 -13.65
C PHE A 144 -0.37 22.03 -12.78
N SER A 145 0.37 21.08 -13.32
CA SER A 145 1.13 20.14 -12.51
C SER A 145 2.58 19.93 -12.94
N LYS A 146 2.84 19.92 -14.25
CA LYS A 146 4.18 19.68 -14.78
C LYS A 146 5.16 20.72 -14.28
N ASP A 147 6.32 20.25 -13.84
CA ASP A 147 7.42 21.08 -13.32
C ASP A 147 7.05 21.94 -12.08
N SER A 148 5.89 21.67 -11.46
CA SER A 148 5.57 22.29 -10.16
C SER A 148 6.55 21.82 -9.10
N VAL A 149 7.05 22.78 -8.31
CA VAL A 149 8.02 22.53 -7.24
C VAL A 149 7.33 21.88 -6.05
N ILE A 150 8.01 20.90 -5.45
CA ILE A 150 7.63 20.33 -4.16
C ILE A 150 8.56 20.88 -3.09
N VAL A 151 7.98 21.51 -2.07
CA VAL A 151 8.74 22.05 -0.94
C VAL A 151 8.59 21.14 0.26
N PHE A 152 9.72 20.66 0.77
CA PHE A 152 9.81 19.92 2.02
C PHE A 152 10.24 20.89 3.14
N LYS A 153 9.39 21.12 4.15
CA LYS A 153 9.70 21.96 5.32
C LYS A 153 10.80 21.38 6.20
N LYS A 154 11.02 20.06 6.08
CA LYS A 154 12.07 19.31 6.75
C LYS A 154 12.68 18.37 5.73
N ASP A 155 13.91 17.91 5.97
CA ASP A 155 14.52 16.91 5.12
C ASP A 155 13.59 15.74 4.89
N MET A 156 13.48 15.34 3.61
CA MET A 156 12.71 14.17 3.23
C MET A 156 13.37 12.93 3.82
N LYS A 157 12.71 12.30 4.77
CA LYS A 157 13.16 11.12 5.48
C LYS A 157 12.30 9.91 5.17
N ASP A 158 12.56 8.80 5.87
CA ASP A 158 11.80 7.56 5.75
C ASP A 158 10.29 7.79 5.73
N GLY A 159 9.62 7.06 4.85
CA GLY A 159 8.17 7.07 4.70
C GLY A 159 7.61 8.14 3.76
N VAL A 160 8.47 8.88 3.05
CA VAL A 160 8.08 9.70 1.90
C VAL A 160 8.72 9.11 0.65
N HIS A 161 7.89 8.66 -0.27
CA HIS A 161 8.34 7.93 -1.47
C HIS A 161 8.05 8.78 -2.71
N PRO A 162 9.09 9.26 -3.42
CA PRO A 162 8.93 9.90 -4.71
C PRO A 162 8.32 8.93 -5.72
N MET A 163 7.28 9.40 -6.43
CA MET A 163 6.64 8.62 -7.48
C MET A 163 7.03 9.17 -8.85
N HIS A 164 6.29 10.12 -9.38
CA HIS A 164 6.62 10.76 -10.64
C HIS A 164 7.30 12.12 -10.40
N LEU A 165 8.53 12.07 -9.95
CA LEU A 165 9.34 13.25 -9.64
C LEU A 165 10.68 13.21 -10.39
N LYS A 166 11.21 14.40 -10.62
CA LYS A 166 12.59 14.62 -11.04
C LYS A 166 13.27 15.62 -10.12
N LYS A 167 14.59 15.60 -10.05
CA LYS A 167 15.37 16.56 -9.28
C LYS A 167 16.25 17.39 -10.24
N ILE A 168 16.08 18.71 -10.22
CA ILE A 168 16.87 19.66 -11.01
C ILE A 168 17.33 20.78 -10.08
N ASN A 169 18.64 21.10 -10.06
CA ASN A 169 19.22 22.16 -9.22
C ASN A 169 18.76 22.08 -7.74
N ASP A 170 18.76 20.88 -7.18
CA ASP A 170 18.29 20.57 -5.84
C ASP A 170 16.80 20.75 -5.57
N GLU A 171 16.02 21.16 -6.55
CA GLU A 171 14.55 21.22 -6.47
C GLU A 171 13.89 19.92 -6.94
N TRP A 172 12.89 19.49 -6.20
CA TRP A 172 12.02 18.38 -6.59
C TRP A 172 10.84 18.89 -7.41
N LEU A 173 10.70 18.37 -8.61
CA LEU A 173 9.69 18.78 -9.58
C LEU A 173 8.79 17.62 -9.96
N ILE A 174 7.50 17.91 -10.16
CA ILE A 174 6.53 16.92 -10.65
C ILE A 174 6.80 16.62 -12.13
N THR A 175 6.78 15.35 -12.48
CA THR A 175 6.97 14.84 -13.84
C THR A 175 5.98 13.70 -14.14
N GLY A 176 6.12 13.04 -15.29
CA GLY A 176 5.19 12.00 -15.75
C GLY A 176 3.97 12.58 -16.42
N ASN A 177 2.81 11.92 -16.25
CA ASN A 177 1.55 12.30 -16.89
C ASN A 177 0.31 11.95 -16.09
N THR A 178 0.46 11.20 -14.99
CA THR A 178 -0.68 10.67 -14.21
C THR A 178 -1.09 11.56 -13.02
N GLY A 179 -0.23 12.51 -12.64
CA GLY A 179 -0.48 13.34 -11.46
C GLY A 179 -0.20 12.67 -10.11
N ILE A 180 0.42 11.49 -10.07
CA ILE A 180 0.83 10.86 -8.81
C ILE A 180 2.19 11.42 -8.41
N ALA A 181 2.23 12.31 -7.40
CA ALA A 181 3.48 12.95 -6.97
C ALA A 181 4.25 12.12 -5.95
N LEU A 182 3.62 11.79 -4.85
CA LEU A 182 4.24 11.11 -3.72
C LEU A 182 3.33 10.02 -3.17
N LEU A 183 3.95 9.04 -2.52
CA LEU A 183 3.29 8.20 -1.53
C LEU A 183 3.89 8.51 -0.16
N VAL A 184 3.05 8.74 0.84
CA VAL A 184 3.47 8.99 2.22
C VAL A 184 2.94 7.90 3.12
N THR A 185 3.82 7.29 3.91
CA THR A 185 3.48 6.17 4.80
C THR A 185 3.59 6.56 6.26
N GLY A 186 2.93 5.80 7.12
CA GLY A 186 3.06 5.89 8.58
C GLY A 186 2.95 4.52 9.21
N THR A 187 3.54 4.35 10.38
CA THR A 187 3.49 3.11 11.17
C THR A 187 3.14 3.42 12.61
N GLY A 188 2.45 2.51 13.29
CA GLY A 188 2.09 2.69 14.69
C GLY A 188 1.58 1.39 15.33
N LEU A 189 1.61 1.32 16.66
CA LEU A 189 1.02 0.19 17.38
C LEU A 189 -0.49 0.16 17.24
N THR A 190 -1.11 1.34 17.13
CA THR A 190 -2.52 1.48 16.81
C THR A 190 -2.70 2.09 15.42
N MET A 191 -3.88 1.93 14.83
CA MET A 191 -4.22 2.56 13.56
C MET A 191 -4.09 4.09 13.65
N LYS A 192 -4.55 4.68 14.75
CA LYS A 192 -4.44 6.13 15.00
C LYS A 192 -3.00 6.63 15.05
N ASP A 193 -2.09 5.86 15.65
CA ASP A 193 -0.66 6.24 15.67
C ASP A 193 -0.06 6.21 14.26
N ALA A 194 -0.39 5.18 13.47
CA ALA A 194 0.07 5.08 12.09
C ALA A 194 -0.46 6.25 11.24
N GLN A 195 -1.74 6.58 11.35
CA GLN A 195 -2.36 7.73 10.69
C GLN A 195 -1.70 9.04 11.11
N LYS A 196 -1.51 9.26 12.41
CA LYS A 196 -0.87 10.46 12.95
C LYS A 196 0.55 10.63 12.40
N MET A 197 1.32 9.54 12.33
CA MET A 197 2.66 9.58 11.74
C MET A 197 2.61 9.97 10.25
N MET A 198 1.73 9.37 9.46
CA MET A 198 1.54 9.69 8.05
C MET A 198 1.13 11.17 7.88
N GLN A 199 0.13 11.64 8.63
CA GLN A 199 -0.36 13.02 8.57
C GLN A 199 0.73 14.04 8.95
N ASN A 200 1.54 13.74 9.98
CA ASN A 200 2.67 14.58 10.37
C ASN A 200 3.72 14.69 9.26
N ARG A 201 3.92 13.64 8.47
CA ARG A 201 4.80 13.69 7.29
C ARG A 201 4.19 14.55 6.18
N ILE A 202 2.92 14.33 5.86
CA ILE A 202 2.17 15.09 4.84
C ILE A 202 2.19 16.58 5.16
N SER A 203 1.98 16.99 6.43
CA SER A 203 1.96 18.40 6.84
C SER A 203 3.30 19.13 6.65
N ASN A 204 4.39 18.40 6.44
CA ASN A 204 5.71 18.96 6.11
C ASN A 204 5.98 19.06 4.60
N ILE A 205 5.00 18.72 3.75
CA ILE A 205 5.13 18.71 2.30
C ILE A 205 4.17 19.77 1.73
N ILE A 206 4.67 20.62 0.86
CA ILE A 206 3.86 21.61 0.15
C ILE A 206 3.94 21.31 -1.34
N ILE A 207 2.80 21.07 -1.94
CA ILE A 207 2.63 20.89 -3.37
C ILE A 207 1.43 21.73 -3.80
N ASN A 208 1.56 22.50 -4.87
CA ASN A 208 0.45 23.26 -5.41
C ASN A 208 -0.63 22.32 -5.97
N ASN A 209 -1.91 22.64 -5.75
CA ASN A 209 -3.07 21.86 -6.20
C ASN A 209 -3.08 20.39 -5.73
N VAL A 210 -2.39 20.06 -4.62
CA VAL A 210 -2.32 18.70 -4.10
C VAL A 210 -3.67 18.26 -3.51
N TYR A 211 -3.97 17.00 -3.73
CA TYR A 211 -5.06 16.32 -3.07
C TYR A 211 -4.56 14.98 -2.48
N TYR A 212 -5.10 14.57 -1.36
CA TYR A 212 -4.88 13.27 -0.73
C TYR A 212 -6.07 12.91 0.18
N ARG A 213 -6.30 11.63 0.40
CA ARG A 213 -7.35 11.20 1.34
C ARG A 213 -6.86 11.31 2.78
N THR A 214 -7.70 11.86 3.63
CA THR A 214 -7.41 12.05 5.07
C THR A 214 -7.93 10.90 5.94
N ASP A 215 -8.77 10.03 5.38
CA ASP A 215 -9.51 8.98 6.08
C ASP A 215 -8.93 7.56 5.87
N ILE A 216 -7.71 7.43 5.30
CA ILE A 216 -7.08 6.12 5.14
C ILE A 216 -6.89 5.46 6.52
N GLY A 217 -7.55 4.32 6.70
CA GLY A 217 -7.54 3.56 7.95
C GLY A 217 -8.69 3.88 8.92
N ASP A 218 -9.52 4.90 8.68
CA ASP A 218 -10.61 5.25 9.61
C ASP A 218 -11.63 4.13 9.75
N ARG A 219 -11.89 3.39 8.68
CA ARG A 219 -12.84 2.26 8.68
C ARG A 219 -12.38 1.05 9.51
N TRP A 220 -11.12 1.05 9.99
CA TRP A 220 -10.53 -0.11 10.66
C TRP A 220 -11.36 -0.60 11.86
N ALA A 221 -11.88 0.29 12.69
CA ALA A 221 -12.67 -0.12 13.86
C ALA A 221 -13.92 -0.91 13.45
N ASP A 222 -14.67 -0.38 12.48
CA ASP A 222 -15.88 -1.04 11.96
C ASP A 222 -15.55 -2.35 11.22
N ASP A 223 -14.48 -2.35 10.43
CA ASP A 223 -14.04 -3.54 9.70
C ASP A 223 -13.53 -4.61 10.65
N PHE A 224 -12.80 -4.24 11.72
CA PHE A 224 -12.35 -5.17 12.74
C PHE A 224 -13.54 -5.86 13.44
N ASP A 225 -14.52 -5.09 13.92
CA ASP A 225 -15.68 -5.63 14.61
C ASP A 225 -16.49 -6.58 13.72
N ARG A 226 -16.63 -6.24 12.43
CA ARG A 226 -17.30 -7.10 11.45
C ARG A 226 -16.54 -8.39 11.19
N LEU A 227 -15.24 -8.28 10.87
CA LEU A 227 -14.41 -9.45 10.58
C LEU A 227 -14.31 -10.37 11.79
N TRP A 228 -14.20 -9.81 12.99
CA TRP A 228 -14.23 -10.57 14.24
C TRP A 228 -15.56 -11.31 14.41
N SER A 229 -16.69 -10.61 14.23
CA SER A 229 -18.02 -11.22 14.36
C SER A 229 -18.28 -12.34 13.33
N TRP A 230 -17.60 -12.28 12.19
CA TRP A 230 -17.66 -13.32 11.13
C TRP A 230 -16.62 -14.43 11.32
N GLY A 231 -15.78 -14.38 12.34
CA GLY A 231 -14.72 -15.36 12.58
C GLY A 231 -13.57 -15.32 11.56
N LEU A 232 -13.30 -14.15 11.00
CA LEU A 232 -12.29 -13.94 9.94
C LEU A 232 -11.03 -13.20 10.41
N LEU A 233 -11.01 -12.83 11.71
CA LEU A 233 -9.85 -12.29 12.43
C LEU A 233 -9.65 -13.06 13.72
#